data_1bd60c8e08890dacbb5efd1d18b79411
#
_entry.id   1bd60c8e08890dacbb5efd1d18b79411
#
_cell.length_a   1.000
_cell.length_b   1.000
_cell.length_c   1.000
_cell.angle_alpha   90.00
_cell.angle_beta   90.00
_cell.angle_gamma   90.00
#
_symmetry.space_group_name_H-M   'P 1'
#
loop_
_entity.id
_entity.type
_entity.pdbx_description
1 polymer ?
#
loop_
_entity_poly.entity_id
_entity_poly.type
_entity_poly.pdbx_seq_one_letter_code
_entity_poly.pdbx_strand_id
1 'polypeptide(L)'
;MSDKTFNSSYEAENVEAGIVEAKNIEAENTEDMSNCCCQKKVRNEKEIKDLMNRLNRIEGQIRGIKRMLEEDAYCIDIINQVSAANCALNSFTKVILANHIKSCVAEDVKEGSEEKLDELVRTLQKLMK
;
A
#
# COMPACT_ATOMS: atom_id res chain seq x y z
N MET A 1 30.03 10.74 15.87
CA MET A 1 30.08 11.73 14.79
C MET A 1 30.16 11.11 13.40
N SER A 2 30.90 10.05 13.20
CA SER A 2 30.94 9.29 11.94
C SER A 2 29.59 8.64 11.59
N ASP A 3 28.80 8.28 12.58
CA ASP A 3 27.51 7.63 12.39
C ASP A 3 26.45 8.53 11.71
N LYS A 4 26.47 9.83 11.99
CA LYS A 4 25.55 10.78 11.35
C LYS A 4 25.80 10.97 9.86
N THR A 5 27.05 10.94 9.45
CA THR A 5 27.43 11.05 8.03
C THR A 5 27.10 9.78 7.27
N PHE A 6 27.26 8.64 7.91
CA PHE A 6 26.91 7.33 7.35
C PHE A 6 25.40 7.18 7.15
N ASN A 7 24.61 7.55 8.14
CA ASN A 7 23.15 7.48 8.06
C ASN A 7 22.57 8.35 6.94
N SER A 8 23.12 9.55 6.74
CA SER A 8 22.67 10.46 5.69
C SER A 8 22.91 9.88 4.29
N SER A 9 24.05 9.25 4.05
CA SER A 9 24.38 8.59 2.78
C SER A 9 23.45 7.40 2.51
N TYR A 10 23.21 6.62 3.55
CA TYR A 10 22.36 5.43 3.48
C TYR A 10 20.90 5.78 3.18
N GLU A 11 20.38 6.81 3.79
CA GLU A 11 19.02 7.28 3.52
C GLU A 11 18.82 7.74 2.08
N ALA A 12 19.78 8.46 1.53
CA ALA A 12 19.70 8.93 0.16
C ALA A 12 19.67 7.78 -0.85
N GLU A 13 20.52 6.78 -0.68
CA GLU A 13 20.56 5.59 -1.54
C GLU A 13 19.27 4.77 -1.45
N ASN A 14 18.75 4.55 -0.24
CA ASN A 14 17.51 3.82 -0.05
C ASN A 14 16.29 4.54 -0.60
N VAL A 15 16.24 5.84 -0.48
CA VAL A 15 15.14 6.65 -1.02
C VAL A 15 15.12 6.56 -2.54
N GLU A 16 16.26 6.65 -3.20
CA GLU A 16 16.37 6.52 -4.65
C GLU A 16 16.00 5.12 -5.12
N ALA A 17 16.53 4.08 -4.48
CA ALA A 17 16.20 2.69 -4.78
C ALA A 17 14.72 2.39 -4.56
N GLY A 18 14.15 2.87 -3.47
CA GLY A 18 12.74 2.70 -3.17
C GLY A 18 11.82 3.38 -4.18
N ILE A 19 12.19 4.57 -4.65
CA ILE A 19 11.44 5.30 -5.67
C ILE A 19 11.47 4.57 -7.02
N VAL A 20 12.63 4.04 -7.41
CA VAL A 20 12.78 3.29 -8.66
C VAL A 20 12.00 1.98 -8.61
N GLU A 21 12.06 1.24 -7.52
CA GLU A 21 11.28 0.02 -7.33
C GLU A 21 9.77 0.28 -7.34
N ALA A 22 9.33 1.35 -6.68
CA ALA A 22 7.92 1.74 -6.66
C ALA A 22 7.40 2.09 -8.05
N LYS A 23 8.17 2.78 -8.87
CA LYS A 23 7.81 3.09 -10.25
C LYS A 23 7.69 1.85 -11.11
N ASN A 24 8.61 0.91 -10.96
CA ASN A 24 8.57 -0.35 -11.69
C ASN A 24 7.37 -1.21 -11.28
N ILE A 25 7.07 -1.28 -10.00
CA ILE A 25 5.90 -2.00 -9.46
C ILE A 25 4.60 -1.35 -9.95
N GLU A 26 4.53 -0.03 -9.95
CA GLU A 26 3.37 0.70 -10.46
C GLU A 26 3.15 0.44 -11.97
N ALA A 27 4.21 0.40 -12.76
CA ALA A 27 4.13 0.11 -14.18
C ALA A 27 3.66 -1.32 -14.45
N GLU A 28 4.20 -2.30 -13.74
CA GLU A 28 3.77 -3.71 -13.86
C GLU A 28 2.32 -3.91 -13.40
N ASN A 29 1.93 -3.30 -12.29
CA ASN A 29 0.57 -3.36 -11.79
C ASN A 29 -0.42 -2.64 -12.72
N THR A 30 0.00 -1.59 -13.40
CA THR A 30 -0.86 -0.86 -14.32
C THR A 30 -1.14 -1.69 -15.58
N GLU A 31 -0.17 -2.45 -16.06
CA GLU A 31 -0.34 -3.36 -17.19
C GLU A 31 -1.26 -4.53 -16.84
N ASP A 32 -1.10 -5.12 -15.65
CA ASP A 32 -1.97 -6.18 -15.13
C ASP A 32 -3.40 -5.68 -14.89
N MET A 33 -3.55 -4.44 -14.43
CA MET A 33 -4.87 -3.83 -14.21
C MET A 33 -5.53 -3.40 -15.53
N SER A 34 -4.78 -3.13 -16.58
CA SER A 34 -5.35 -2.80 -17.89
C SER A 34 -5.97 -4.00 -18.60
N ASN A 35 -5.60 -5.20 -18.18
CA ASN A 35 -6.19 -6.44 -18.66
C ASN A 35 -7.47 -6.83 -17.90
N CYS A 36 -7.75 -6.18 -16.79
CA CYS A 36 -8.99 -6.35 -16.04
C CYS A 36 -10.07 -5.44 -16.62
N CYS A 37 -11.22 -5.98 -16.95
CA CYS A 37 -12.36 -5.26 -17.57
C CYS A 37 -12.84 -4.04 -16.77
N CYS A 38 -12.43 -3.89 -15.54
CA CYS A 38 -12.78 -2.77 -14.66
C CYS A 38 -11.64 -1.78 -14.57
N GLN A 39 -11.42 -1.07 -15.64
CA GLN A 39 -10.26 -0.18 -15.76
C GLN A 39 -10.27 1.02 -14.83
N LYS A 40 -11.44 1.50 -14.46
CA LYS A 40 -11.57 2.62 -13.52
C LYS A 40 -12.77 2.39 -12.61
N LYS A 41 -12.49 2.28 -11.32
CA LYS A 41 -13.56 2.27 -10.34
C LYS A 41 -13.96 3.70 -10.02
N VAL A 42 -15.20 4.06 -10.31
CA VAL A 42 -15.78 5.32 -9.88
C VAL A 42 -16.18 5.18 -8.41
N ARG A 43 -15.52 5.93 -7.55
CA ARG A 43 -15.83 5.99 -6.12
C ARG A 43 -16.58 7.28 -5.83
N ASN A 44 -17.49 7.25 -4.85
CA ASN A 44 -18.13 8.47 -4.39
C ASN A 44 -17.16 9.32 -3.55
N GLU A 45 -17.45 10.60 -3.41
CA GLU A 45 -16.58 11.54 -2.70
C GLU A 45 -16.29 11.14 -1.25
N LYS A 46 -17.28 10.58 -0.57
CA LYS A 46 -17.16 10.11 0.81
C LYS A 46 -16.15 8.96 0.91
N GLU A 47 -16.24 7.99 0.03
CA GLU A 47 -15.32 6.87 -0.04
C GLU A 47 -13.88 7.32 -0.29
N ILE A 48 -13.70 8.23 -1.25
CA ILE A 48 -12.39 8.80 -1.56
C ILE A 48 -11.83 9.52 -0.35
N LYS A 49 -12.63 10.35 0.32
CA LYS A 49 -12.22 11.11 1.50
C LYS A 49 -11.78 10.19 2.64
N ASP A 50 -12.52 9.14 2.92
CA ASP A 50 -12.18 8.18 3.96
C ASP A 50 -10.87 7.45 3.66
N LEU A 51 -10.69 7.02 2.41
CA LEU A 51 -9.45 6.36 1.97
C LEU A 51 -8.24 7.30 2.03
N MET A 52 -8.42 8.54 1.58
CA MET A 52 -7.37 9.56 1.64
C MET A 52 -6.97 9.89 3.08
N ASN A 53 -7.94 9.97 3.99
CA ASN A 53 -7.66 10.19 5.40
C ASN A 53 -6.82 9.05 6.01
N ARG A 54 -7.10 7.82 5.64
CA ARG A 54 -6.31 6.65 6.06
C ARG A 54 -4.88 6.73 5.53
N LEU A 55 -4.72 7.06 4.25
CA LEU A 55 -3.40 7.22 3.63
C LEU A 55 -2.61 8.37 4.24
N ASN A 56 -3.26 9.48 4.55
CA ASN A 56 -2.61 10.62 5.19
C ASN A 56 -2.06 10.26 6.58
N ARG A 57 -2.77 9.42 7.32
CA ARG A 57 -2.28 8.90 8.61
C ARG A 57 -1.06 8.00 8.42
N ILE A 58 -1.08 7.12 7.44
CA ILE A 58 0.05 6.23 7.12
C ILE A 58 1.26 7.05 6.68
N GLU A 59 1.06 8.05 5.85
CA GLU A 59 2.10 8.98 5.44
C GLU A 59 2.74 9.69 6.64
N GLY A 60 1.93 10.13 7.59
CA GLY A 60 2.41 10.73 8.84
C GLY A 60 3.23 9.75 9.68
N GLN A 61 2.82 8.48 9.75
CA GLN A 61 3.57 7.44 10.45
C GLN A 61 4.93 7.18 9.80
N ILE A 62 4.99 7.16 8.47
CA ILE A 62 6.25 7.00 7.74
C ILE A 62 7.18 8.19 7.97
N ARG A 63 6.67 9.40 7.96
CA ARG A 63 7.47 10.59 8.32
C ARG A 63 8.02 10.50 9.73
N GLY A 64 7.21 10.00 10.66
CA GLY A 64 7.64 9.74 12.04
C GLY A 64 8.78 8.74 12.12
N ILE A 65 8.74 7.67 11.35
CA ILE A 65 9.81 6.68 11.28
C ILE A 65 11.10 7.30 10.73
N LYS A 66 11.00 8.09 9.68
CA LYS A 66 12.15 8.82 9.11
C LYS A 66 12.81 9.72 10.16
N ARG A 67 12.03 10.48 10.90
CA ARG A 67 12.54 11.34 11.97
C ARG A 67 13.20 10.53 13.08
N MET A 68 12.63 9.39 13.46
CA MET A 68 13.24 8.50 14.45
C MET A 68 14.62 8.01 14.02
N LEU A 69 14.81 7.71 12.74
CA LEU A 69 16.11 7.36 12.19
C LEU A 69 17.09 8.53 12.25
N GLU A 70 16.65 9.73 11.91
CA GLU A 70 17.47 10.95 11.95
C GLU A 70 17.91 11.31 13.37
N GLU A 71 17.06 11.03 14.36
CA GLU A 71 17.32 11.31 15.78
C GLU A 71 18.02 10.15 16.50
N ASP A 72 18.45 9.13 15.78
CA ASP A 72 19.11 7.94 16.35
C ASP A 72 18.27 7.24 17.44
N ALA A 73 16.97 7.15 17.21
CA ALA A 73 16.05 6.50 18.13
C ALA A 73 16.39 5.00 18.31
N TYR A 74 15.97 4.45 19.43
CA TYR A 74 16.21 3.05 19.75
C TYR A 74 15.57 2.10 18.73
N CYS A 75 16.32 1.11 18.29
CA CYS A 75 15.90 0.21 17.20
C CYS A 75 14.54 -0.46 17.44
N ILE A 76 14.27 -0.88 18.66
CA ILE A 76 13.01 -1.54 19.01
C ILE A 76 11.82 -0.57 18.85
N ASP A 77 12.01 0.71 19.18
CA ASP A 77 10.97 1.72 19.00
C ASP A 77 10.67 1.95 17.54
N ILE A 78 11.71 1.98 16.69
CA ILE A 78 11.55 2.07 15.24
C ILE A 78 10.78 0.86 14.70
N ILE A 79 11.15 -0.35 15.12
CA ILE A 79 10.47 -1.60 14.72
C ILE A 79 8.98 -1.57 15.14
N ASN A 80 8.69 -1.10 16.34
CA ASN A 80 7.31 -0.95 16.80
C ASN A 80 6.52 0.02 15.95
N GLN A 81 7.11 1.14 15.53
CA GLN A 81 6.48 2.10 14.63
C GLN A 81 6.25 1.52 13.23
N VAL A 82 7.20 0.76 12.71
CA VAL A 82 7.03 0.03 11.44
C VAL A 82 5.88 -0.97 11.54
N SER A 83 5.78 -1.70 12.64
CA SER A 83 4.67 -2.63 12.88
C SER A 83 3.32 -1.91 12.89
N ALA A 84 3.24 -0.75 13.54
CA ALA A 84 2.04 0.07 13.55
C ALA A 84 1.66 0.55 12.14
N ALA A 85 2.63 0.99 11.34
CA ALA A 85 2.41 1.38 9.95
C ALA A 85 1.91 0.21 9.10
N ASN A 86 2.47 -0.98 9.29
CA ASN A 86 2.00 -2.20 8.62
C ASN A 86 0.55 -2.53 8.98
N CYS A 87 0.17 -2.42 10.24
CA CYS A 87 -1.22 -2.63 10.67
C CYS A 87 -2.17 -1.64 9.99
N ALA A 88 -1.76 -0.38 9.87
CA ALA A 88 -2.55 0.64 9.19
C ALA A 88 -2.69 0.36 7.69
N LEU A 89 -1.62 -0.08 7.02
CA LEU A 89 -1.64 -0.50 5.62
C LEU A 89 -2.54 -1.72 5.42
N ASN A 90 -2.47 -2.71 6.29
CA ASN A 90 -3.36 -3.88 6.23
C ASN A 90 -4.82 -3.49 6.40
N SER A 91 -5.12 -2.56 7.28
CA SER A 91 -6.46 -2.03 7.47
C SER A 91 -6.96 -1.31 6.21
N PHE A 92 -6.12 -0.51 5.58
CA PHE A 92 -6.42 0.14 4.31
C PHE A 92 -6.72 -0.89 3.20
N THR A 93 -5.87 -1.92 3.09
CA THR A 93 -6.05 -3.02 2.12
C THR A 93 -7.39 -3.73 2.32
N LYS A 94 -7.78 -4.00 3.57
CA LYS A 94 -9.06 -4.65 3.88
C LYS A 94 -10.26 -3.80 3.43
N VAL A 95 -10.19 -2.48 3.57
CA VAL A 95 -11.25 -1.59 3.12
C VAL A 95 -11.37 -1.60 1.60
N ILE A 96 -10.26 -1.47 0.89
CA ILE A 96 -10.21 -1.55 -0.57
C ILE A 96 -10.78 -2.89 -1.05
N LEU A 97 -10.33 -3.98 -0.43
CA LEU A 97 -10.77 -5.33 -0.77
C LEU A 97 -12.27 -5.52 -0.56
N ALA A 98 -12.80 -5.09 0.58
CA ALA A 98 -14.23 -5.18 0.88
C ALA A 98 -15.07 -4.40 -0.14
N ASN A 99 -14.63 -3.21 -0.53
CA ASN A 99 -15.30 -2.40 -1.54
C ASN A 99 -15.24 -3.06 -2.92
N HIS A 100 -14.13 -3.68 -3.26
CA HIS A 100 -13.97 -4.41 -4.51
C HIS A 100 -14.91 -5.62 -4.59
N ILE A 101 -15.00 -6.40 -3.51
CA ILE A 101 -15.91 -7.55 -3.45
C ILE A 101 -17.36 -7.11 -3.60
N LYS A 102 -17.77 -6.07 -2.88
CA LYS A 102 -19.16 -5.58 -2.90
C LYS A 102 -19.58 -5.00 -4.24
N SER A 103 -18.67 -4.43 -4.99
CA SER A 103 -18.99 -3.81 -6.28
C SER A 103 -18.63 -4.71 -7.46
N CYS A 104 -17.35 -4.84 -7.75
CA CYS A 104 -16.89 -5.49 -8.98
C CYS A 104 -17.14 -7.00 -9.00
N VAL A 105 -16.83 -7.69 -7.91
CA VAL A 105 -16.99 -9.16 -7.84
C VAL A 105 -18.47 -9.53 -7.80
N ALA A 106 -19.28 -8.81 -7.03
CA ALA A 106 -20.71 -9.07 -6.91
C ALA A 106 -21.43 -8.87 -8.25
N GLU A 107 -21.07 -7.86 -9.03
CA GLU A 107 -21.63 -7.64 -10.37
C GLU A 107 -21.25 -8.76 -11.34
N ASP A 108 -19.98 -9.16 -11.33
CA ASP A 108 -19.45 -10.21 -12.19
C ASP A 108 -20.15 -11.55 -11.94
N VAL A 109 -20.32 -11.90 -10.68
CA VAL A 109 -21.04 -13.13 -10.27
C VAL A 109 -22.52 -13.10 -10.69
N LYS A 110 -23.18 -11.95 -10.61
CA LYS A 110 -24.57 -11.79 -11.09
C LYS A 110 -24.68 -11.98 -12.60
N GLU A 111 -23.66 -11.58 -13.35
CA GLU A 111 -23.58 -11.77 -14.80
C GLU A 111 -23.17 -13.18 -15.21
N GLY A 112 -22.82 -14.04 -14.26
CA GLY A 112 -22.42 -15.42 -14.48
C GLY A 112 -20.94 -15.61 -14.86
N SER A 113 -20.12 -14.57 -14.71
CA SER A 113 -18.67 -14.63 -14.92
C SER A 113 -17.94 -14.93 -13.61
N GLU A 114 -16.88 -15.69 -13.68
CA GLU A 114 -16.05 -16.04 -12.51
C GLU A 114 -14.64 -15.44 -12.60
N GLU A 115 -14.34 -14.66 -13.63
CA GLU A 115 -13.00 -14.12 -13.88
C GLU A 115 -12.50 -13.24 -12.73
N LYS A 116 -13.33 -12.33 -12.25
CA LYS A 116 -12.98 -11.46 -11.12
C LYS A 116 -12.88 -12.21 -9.81
N LEU A 117 -13.65 -13.26 -9.66
CA LEU A 117 -13.55 -14.13 -8.50
C LEU A 117 -12.20 -14.85 -8.47
N ASP A 118 -11.75 -15.39 -9.61
CA ASP A 118 -10.45 -16.05 -9.73
C ASP A 118 -9.30 -15.06 -9.48
N GLU A 119 -9.41 -13.85 -10.02
CA GLU A 119 -8.46 -12.77 -9.77
C GLU A 119 -8.37 -12.43 -8.28
N LEU A 120 -9.52 -12.33 -7.62
CA LEU A 120 -9.60 -12.10 -6.18
C LEU A 120 -8.90 -13.20 -5.39
N VAL A 121 -9.15 -14.46 -5.72
CA VAL A 121 -8.51 -15.59 -5.06
C VAL A 121 -6.99 -15.54 -5.20
N ARG A 122 -6.48 -15.28 -6.40
CA ARG A 122 -5.03 -15.12 -6.64
C ARG A 122 -4.44 -13.97 -5.82
N THR A 123 -5.16 -12.84 -5.76
CA THR A 123 -4.73 -11.67 -4.98
C THR A 123 -4.68 -11.98 -3.49
N LEU A 124 -5.69 -12.65 -2.96
CA LEU A 124 -5.73 -13.09 -1.57
C LEU A 124 -4.58 -14.05 -1.23
N GLN A 125 -4.27 -14.97 -2.12
CA GLN A 125 -3.14 -15.88 -1.94
C GLN A 125 -1.80 -15.14 -1.84
N LYS A 126 -1.62 -14.08 -2.61
CA LYS A 126 -0.43 -13.22 -2.52
C LYS A 126 -0.37 -12.46 -1.18
N LEU A 127 -1.50 -11.97 -0.70
CA LEU A 127 -1.58 -11.20 0.55
C LEU A 127 -1.40 -12.07 1.80
N MET A 128 -1.75 -13.35 1.72
CA MET A 128 -1.66 -14.28 2.84
C MET A 128 -0.27 -14.91 3.03
N LYS A 129 0.64 -14.59 2.16
CA LYS A 129 2.05 -14.97 2.34
C LYS A 129 2.68 -14.07 3.43
#